data_6b5b37a1464be98ea878b7613b4fa996
#
_entry.id   6b5b37a1464be98ea878b7613b4fa996
#
_cell.length_a   1.000
_cell.length_b   1.000
_cell.length_c   1.000
_cell.angle_alpha   90.00
_cell.angle_beta   90.00
_cell.angle_gamma   90.00
#
_symmetry.space_group_name_H-M   'P 1'
#
loop_
_entity.id
_entity.type
_entity.pdbx_description
1 polymer ?
#
loop_
_entity_poly.entity_id
_entity_poly.type
_entity_poly.pdbx_seq_one_letter_code
_entity_poly.pdbx_strand_id
1 'polypeptide(L)'
;MFMGLTIANVVGVPLATWAGEHLGWRASFWGIAALGVATIVSLRLTLPALPAPEGGNAIAELRVLMRGKVLGALALTVIGSSAMFTVFTYIAPILRDATHASLGFVTAMLVTYGLGLTVGNWAGGKFADRHVDRTLIVTLASLSAILIAFALTMSYAAPTAILVFAWGVASFALVPPLQVRVMAAAADAPNLASSVNIGAFNLGNAFGAALGGGVIAAGWGYPAVALAGAVTSAIGLVAVMLAAKRHSLPARRPCSAI
;
A
#
# COMPACT_ATOMS: atom_id res chain seq x y z
N MET A 1 11.39 2.96 9.75
CA MET A 1 10.36 1.90 9.77
C MET A 1 10.15 1.20 8.42
N PHE A 2 10.03 1.94 7.29
CA PHE A 2 9.75 1.34 5.98
C PHE A 2 10.89 0.54 5.34
N MET A 3 12.14 0.73 5.76
CA MET A 3 13.28 -0.02 5.20
C MET A 3 13.16 -1.53 5.45
N GLY A 4 12.72 -1.94 6.65
CA GLY A 4 12.47 -3.35 6.95
C GLY A 4 11.38 -3.97 6.08
N LEU A 5 10.28 -3.23 5.83
CA LEU A 5 9.22 -3.66 4.93
C LEU A 5 9.72 -3.80 3.49
N THR A 6 10.57 -2.90 3.04
CA THR A 6 11.20 -2.96 1.71
C THR A 6 12.08 -4.21 1.58
N ILE A 7 12.94 -4.50 2.56
CA ILE A 7 13.79 -5.70 2.58
C ILE A 7 12.91 -6.97 2.57
N ALA A 8 11.86 -6.99 3.39
CA ALA A 8 10.93 -8.11 3.43
C ALA A 8 10.23 -8.37 2.08
N ASN A 9 9.87 -7.32 1.34
CA ASN A 9 9.28 -7.49 0.01
C ASN A 9 10.31 -7.91 -1.05
N VAL A 10 11.51 -7.34 -1.04
CA VAL A 10 12.55 -7.65 -2.05
C VAL A 10 13.12 -9.05 -1.88
N VAL A 11 13.33 -9.49 -0.64
CA VAL A 11 13.98 -10.77 -0.33
C VAL A 11 12.96 -11.81 0.13
N GLY A 12 12.03 -11.41 1.01
CA GLY A 12 11.10 -12.34 1.67
C GLY A 12 10.10 -12.96 0.69
N VAL A 13 9.52 -12.18 -0.23
CA VAL A 13 8.54 -12.72 -1.19
C VAL A 13 9.18 -13.72 -2.15
N PRO A 14 10.32 -13.46 -2.83
CA PRO A 14 10.98 -14.44 -3.67
C PRO A 14 11.45 -15.68 -2.89
N LEU A 15 11.98 -15.49 -1.69
CA LEU A 15 12.45 -16.59 -0.84
C LEU A 15 11.29 -17.48 -0.39
N ALA A 16 10.16 -16.88 0.02
CA ALA A 16 8.97 -17.62 0.41
C ALA A 16 8.36 -18.39 -0.78
N THR A 17 8.37 -17.80 -1.97
CA THR A 17 7.91 -18.46 -3.21
C THR A 17 8.81 -19.65 -3.53
N TRP A 18 10.14 -19.47 -3.52
CA TRP A 18 11.10 -20.54 -3.75
C TRP A 18 10.96 -21.68 -2.72
N ALA A 19 10.86 -21.33 -1.43
CA ALA A 19 10.69 -22.33 -0.37
C ALA A 19 9.35 -23.07 -0.51
N GLY A 20 8.27 -22.36 -0.86
CA GLY A 20 6.96 -22.94 -1.07
C GLY A 20 6.94 -23.96 -2.21
N GLU A 21 7.72 -23.74 -3.28
CA GLU A 21 7.81 -24.61 -4.43
C GLU A 21 8.73 -25.83 -4.20
N HIS A 22 9.87 -25.65 -3.53
CA HIS A 22 10.88 -26.70 -3.37
C HIS A 22 10.71 -27.50 -2.08
N LEU A 23 10.26 -26.86 -0.99
CA LEU A 23 10.13 -27.45 0.35
C LEU A 23 8.67 -27.62 0.79
N GLY A 24 7.74 -27.11 -0.03
CA GLY A 24 6.32 -27.08 0.27
C GLY A 24 5.88 -25.85 1.10
N TRP A 25 4.63 -25.46 0.95
CA TRP A 25 4.08 -24.25 1.55
C TRP A 25 4.22 -24.20 3.11
N ARG A 26 4.22 -25.37 3.77
CA ARG A 26 4.41 -25.45 5.23
C ARG A 26 5.79 -24.96 5.67
N ALA A 27 6.83 -25.19 4.88
CA ALA A 27 8.19 -24.71 5.18
C ALA A 27 8.26 -23.17 5.21
N SER A 28 7.56 -22.50 4.31
CA SER A 28 7.48 -21.04 4.31
C SER A 28 6.84 -20.50 5.60
N PHE A 29 5.77 -21.13 6.10
CA PHE A 29 5.13 -20.74 7.37
C PHE A 29 6.02 -21.01 8.58
N TRP A 30 6.74 -22.13 8.61
CA TRP A 30 7.71 -22.41 9.69
C TRP A 30 8.86 -21.40 9.66
N GLY A 31 9.34 -21.00 8.50
CA GLY A 31 10.34 -19.93 8.34
C GLY A 31 9.86 -18.60 8.91
N ILE A 32 8.63 -18.20 8.61
CA ILE A 32 8.00 -16.98 9.15
C ILE A 32 7.86 -17.08 10.68
N ALA A 33 7.43 -18.23 11.21
CA ALA A 33 7.31 -18.46 12.65
C ALA A 33 8.67 -18.33 13.36
N ALA A 34 9.73 -18.92 12.79
CA ALA A 34 11.09 -18.83 13.32
C ALA A 34 11.59 -17.37 13.33
N LEU A 35 11.35 -16.60 12.26
CA LEU A 35 11.66 -15.17 12.21
C LEU A 35 10.87 -14.38 13.25
N GLY A 36 9.60 -14.72 13.47
CA GLY A 36 8.77 -14.12 14.52
C GLY A 36 9.35 -14.34 15.93
N VAL A 37 9.73 -15.56 16.24
CA VAL A 37 10.41 -15.90 17.52
C VAL A 37 11.73 -15.13 17.66
N ALA A 38 12.57 -15.12 16.62
CA ALA A 38 13.82 -14.39 16.61
C ALA A 38 13.61 -12.88 16.86
N THR A 39 12.56 -12.31 16.27
CA THR A 39 12.18 -10.91 16.50
C THR A 39 11.78 -10.65 17.94
N ILE A 40 10.95 -11.50 18.55
CA ILE A 40 10.54 -11.40 19.96
C ILE A 40 11.75 -11.45 20.88
N VAL A 41 12.65 -12.41 20.65
CA VAL A 41 13.89 -12.56 21.45
C VAL A 41 14.77 -11.32 21.29
N SER A 42 14.99 -10.84 20.05
CA SER A 42 15.76 -9.63 19.78
C SER A 42 15.19 -8.41 20.51
N LEU A 43 13.88 -8.21 20.45
CA LEU A 43 13.21 -7.10 21.13
C LEU A 43 13.38 -7.19 22.66
N ARG A 44 13.24 -8.37 23.23
CA ARG A 44 13.44 -8.61 24.67
C ARG A 44 14.87 -8.34 25.15
N LEU A 45 15.85 -8.62 24.30
CA LEU A 45 17.27 -8.43 24.64
C LEU A 45 17.75 -7.00 24.39
N THR A 46 17.17 -6.27 23.44
CA THR A 46 17.68 -4.96 23.01
C THR A 46 16.88 -3.78 23.54
N LEU A 47 15.58 -3.96 23.83
CA LEU A 47 14.74 -2.87 24.33
C LEU A 47 14.87 -2.74 25.86
N PRO A 48 15.31 -1.57 26.37
CA PRO A 48 15.23 -1.27 27.78
C PRO A 48 13.77 -1.18 28.22
N ALA A 49 13.51 -1.49 29.50
CA ALA A 49 12.19 -1.26 30.10
C ALA A 49 11.87 0.24 30.06
N LEU A 50 11.01 0.64 29.15
CA LEU A 50 10.53 2.02 29.07
C LEU A 50 9.48 2.24 30.15
N PRO A 51 9.54 3.35 30.92
CA PRO A 51 8.46 3.71 31.83
C PRO A 51 7.15 3.85 31.04
N ALA A 52 6.07 3.35 31.61
CA ALA A 52 4.75 3.53 31.01
C ALA A 52 4.46 5.04 30.88
N PRO A 53 3.92 5.51 29.76
CA PRO A 53 3.53 6.91 29.62
C PRO A 53 2.53 7.26 30.73
N GLU A 54 2.87 8.21 31.58
CA GLU A 54 1.98 8.70 32.62
C GLU A 54 0.79 9.43 31.95
N GLY A 55 -0.43 8.96 32.21
CA GLY A 55 -1.65 9.74 31.95
C GLY A 55 -2.24 9.71 30.55
N GLY A 56 -1.91 8.77 29.69
CA GLY A 56 -2.58 8.60 28.39
C GLY A 56 -4.07 8.23 28.56
N ASN A 57 -4.98 9.15 28.25
CA ASN A 57 -6.41 8.84 28.20
C ASN A 57 -6.75 8.16 26.88
N ALA A 58 -6.70 6.82 26.86
CA ALA A 58 -6.97 6.00 25.68
C ALA A 58 -8.31 6.33 25.02
N ILE A 59 -9.32 6.72 25.81
CA ILE A 59 -10.64 7.14 25.29
C ILE A 59 -10.54 8.49 24.55
N ALA A 60 -9.74 9.42 25.07
CA ALA A 60 -9.53 10.71 24.39
C ALA A 60 -8.76 10.50 23.07
N GLU A 61 -7.76 9.66 23.05
CA GLU A 61 -7.01 9.32 21.81
C GLU A 61 -7.91 8.61 20.79
N LEU A 62 -8.75 7.66 21.21
CA LEU A 62 -9.74 7.02 20.34
C LEU A 62 -10.73 8.03 19.75
N ARG A 63 -11.14 9.05 20.53
CA ARG A 63 -12.03 10.13 20.04
C ARG A 63 -11.37 10.96 18.94
N VAL A 64 -10.04 11.12 18.94
CA VAL A 64 -9.30 11.79 17.87
C VAL A 64 -9.45 11.02 16.55
N LEU A 65 -9.40 9.68 16.59
CA LEU A 65 -9.56 8.84 15.40
C LEU A 65 -10.96 8.93 14.78
N MET A 66 -11.99 9.23 15.58
CA MET A 66 -13.37 9.38 15.09
C MET A 66 -13.63 10.73 14.41
N ARG A 67 -12.65 11.65 14.40
CA ARG A 67 -12.77 12.91 13.67
C ARG A 67 -12.87 12.66 12.16
N GLY A 68 -13.80 13.31 11.49
CA GLY A 68 -14.05 13.10 10.06
C GLY A 68 -12.82 13.32 9.17
N LYS A 69 -11.89 14.21 9.55
CA LYS A 69 -10.62 14.41 8.83
C LYS A 69 -9.71 13.19 8.92
N VAL A 70 -9.64 12.53 10.09
CA VAL A 70 -8.82 11.32 10.30
C VAL A 70 -9.45 10.13 9.58
N LEU A 71 -10.77 9.94 9.72
CA LEU A 71 -11.49 8.90 9.00
C LEU A 71 -11.36 9.05 7.47
N GLY A 72 -11.41 10.26 6.95
CA GLY A 72 -11.18 10.54 5.53
C GLY A 72 -9.76 10.19 5.08
N ALA A 73 -8.75 10.48 5.91
CA ALA A 73 -7.36 10.10 5.63
C ALA A 73 -7.16 8.57 5.67
N LEU A 74 -7.75 7.89 6.66
CA LEU A 74 -7.72 6.42 6.77
C LEU A 74 -8.47 5.75 5.61
N ALA A 75 -9.64 6.27 5.22
CA ALA A 75 -10.37 5.77 4.05
C ALA A 75 -9.54 5.88 2.77
N LEU A 76 -8.79 6.96 2.59
CA LEU A 76 -7.89 7.11 1.47
C LEU A 76 -6.75 6.07 1.49
N THR A 77 -6.23 5.74 2.68
CA THR A 77 -5.26 4.64 2.84
C THR A 77 -5.87 3.31 2.43
N VAL A 78 -7.10 3.01 2.87
CA VAL A 78 -7.82 1.78 2.47
C VAL A 78 -7.98 1.72 0.94
N ILE A 79 -8.42 2.79 0.30
CA ILE A 79 -8.62 2.85 -1.15
C ILE A 79 -7.29 2.68 -1.88
N GLY A 80 -6.25 3.41 -1.48
CA GLY A 80 -4.94 3.36 -2.12
C GLY A 80 -4.29 1.97 -2.03
N SER A 81 -4.32 1.34 -0.84
CA SER A 81 -3.78 -0.02 -0.68
C SER A 81 -4.64 -1.06 -1.38
N SER A 82 -5.96 -0.89 -1.41
CA SER A 82 -6.85 -1.76 -2.18
C SER A 82 -6.50 -1.77 -3.67
N ALA A 83 -6.26 -0.60 -4.27
CA ALA A 83 -5.86 -0.50 -5.68
C ALA A 83 -4.58 -1.30 -5.99
N MET A 84 -3.59 -1.23 -5.09
CA MET A 84 -2.34 -2.00 -5.24
C MET A 84 -2.57 -3.51 -5.14
N PHE A 85 -3.29 -3.95 -4.11
CA PHE A 85 -3.45 -5.35 -3.77
C PHE A 85 -4.48 -6.10 -4.61
N THR A 86 -5.37 -5.39 -5.31
CA THR A 86 -6.27 -6.00 -6.32
C THR A 86 -5.49 -6.79 -7.36
N VAL A 87 -4.35 -6.29 -7.81
CA VAL A 87 -3.49 -6.95 -8.80
C VAL A 87 -2.40 -7.78 -8.14
N PHE A 88 -1.76 -7.25 -7.08
CA PHE A 88 -0.61 -7.91 -6.43
C PHE A 88 -0.95 -9.32 -5.92
N THR A 89 -2.13 -9.50 -5.36
CA THR A 89 -2.59 -10.80 -4.86
C THR A 89 -2.62 -11.87 -5.94
N TYR A 90 -2.87 -11.48 -7.19
CA TYR A 90 -3.03 -12.38 -8.33
C TYR A 90 -1.89 -12.27 -9.34
N ILE A 91 -0.78 -11.59 -9.01
CA ILE A 91 0.30 -11.34 -9.98
C ILE A 91 0.92 -12.64 -10.52
N ALA A 92 1.12 -13.65 -9.67
CA ALA A 92 1.71 -14.91 -10.09
C ALA A 92 0.81 -15.67 -11.10
N PRO A 93 -0.49 -15.92 -10.86
CA PRO A 93 -1.38 -16.49 -11.86
C PRO A 93 -1.52 -15.59 -13.10
N ILE A 94 -1.58 -14.27 -12.97
CA ILE A 94 -1.62 -13.36 -14.13
C ILE A 94 -0.41 -13.57 -15.03
N LEU A 95 0.79 -13.62 -14.48
CA LEU A 95 2.02 -13.83 -15.26
C LEU A 95 2.08 -15.24 -15.87
N ARG A 96 1.60 -16.27 -15.17
CA ARG A 96 1.58 -17.65 -15.69
C ARG A 96 0.58 -17.80 -16.84
N ASP A 97 -0.64 -17.34 -16.64
CA ASP A 97 -1.76 -17.68 -17.52
C ASP A 97 -1.95 -16.65 -18.63
N ALA A 98 -1.72 -15.35 -18.38
CA ALA A 98 -1.89 -14.30 -19.38
C ALA A 98 -0.61 -14.01 -20.17
N THR A 99 0.56 -14.06 -19.52
CA THR A 99 1.86 -13.83 -20.18
C THR A 99 2.49 -15.14 -20.65
N HIS A 100 1.95 -16.32 -20.27
CA HIS A 100 2.53 -17.65 -20.49
C HIS A 100 3.98 -17.76 -20.01
N ALA A 101 4.26 -17.09 -18.89
CA ALA A 101 5.59 -16.92 -18.36
C ALA A 101 6.12 -18.19 -17.68
N SER A 102 7.42 -18.44 -17.84
CA SER A 102 8.11 -19.48 -17.09
C SER A 102 8.19 -19.09 -15.59
N LEU A 103 8.39 -20.10 -14.73
CA LEU A 103 8.56 -19.88 -13.30
C LEU A 103 9.71 -18.91 -13.00
N GLY A 104 10.84 -19.03 -13.71
CA GLY A 104 11.97 -18.13 -13.56
C GLY A 104 11.60 -16.67 -13.90
N PHE A 105 10.77 -16.45 -14.92
CA PHE A 105 10.29 -15.12 -15.25
C PHE A 105 9.37 -14.57 -14.17
N VAL A 106 8.45 -15.37 -13.63
CA VAL A 106 7.57 -14.94 -12.50
C VAL A 106 8.41 -14.48 -11.31
N THR A 107 9.41 -15.29 -10.92
CA THR A 107 10.30 -14.94 -9.80
C THR A 107 11.09 -13.66 -10.11
N ALA A 108 11.62 -13.50 -11.32
CA ALA A 108 12.30 -12.27 -11.74
C ALA A 108 11.37 -11.04 -11.68
N MET A 109 10.10 -11.18 -12.04
CA MET A 109 9.12 -10.09 -11.97
C MET A 109 8.79 -9.71 -10.52
N LEU A 110 8.70 -10.67 -9.59
CA LEU A 110 8.52 -10.39 -8.19
C LEU A 110 9.72 -9.61 -7.59
N VAL A 111 10.95 -9.99 -7.98
CA VAL A 111 12.15 -9.23 -7.62
C VAL A 111 12.12 -7.82 -8.21
N THR A 112 11.78 -7.71 -9.49
CA THR A 112 11.66 -6.43 -10.21
C THR A 112 10.61 -5.51 -9.56
N TYR A 113 9.47 -6.06 -9.18
CA TYR A 113 8.45 -5.35 -8.39
C TYR A 113 9.02 -4.88 -7.05
N GLY A 114 9.71 -5.74 -6.30
CA GLY A 114 10.36 -5.40 -5.03
C GLY A 114 11.39 -4.28 -5.15
N LEU A 115 12.20 -4.26 -6.22
CA LEU A 115 13.09 -3.15 -6.54
C LEU A 115 12.31 -1.86 -6.80
N GLY A 116 11.20 -1.96 -7.54
CA GLY A 116 10.26 -0.86 -7.75
C GLY A 116 9.73 -0.29 -6.44
N LEU A 117 9.32 -1.17 -5.48
CA LEU A 117 8.87 -0.74 -4.15
C LEU A 117 9.94 0.11 -3.42
N THR A 118 11.21 -0.31 -3.52
CA THR A 118 12.34 0.42 -2.89
C THR A 118 12.48 1.84 -3.45
N VAL A 119 12.51 1.95 -4.78
CA VAL A 119 12.60 3.24 -5.47
C VAL A 119 11.37 4.10 -5.16
N GLY A 120 10.18 3.49 -5.19
CA GLY A 120 8.92 4.16 -4.89
C GLY A 120 8.86 4.72 -3.48
N ASN A 121 9.25 3.93 -2.49
CA ASN A 121 9.27 4.36 -1.09
C ASN A 121 10.21 5.57 -0.87
N TRP A 122 11.42 5.52 -1.46
CA TRP A 122 12.36 6.63 -1.41
C TRP A 122 11.82 7.89 -2.10
N ALA A 123 11.30 7.75 -3.32
CA ALA A 123 10.75 8.87 -4.09
C ALA A 123 9.51 9.45 -3.40
N GLY A 124 8.59 8.59 -2.97
CA GLY A 124 7.36 8.99 -2.27
C GLY A 124 7.65 9.76 -0.98
N GLY A 125 8.64 9.31 -0.18
CA GLY A 125 9.08 10.03 1.01
C GLY A 125 9.63 11.41 0.67
N LYS A 126 10.59 11.48 -0.25
CA LYS A 126 11.23 12.73 -0.66
C LYS A 126 10.25 13.79 -1.22
N PHE A 127 9.24 13.35 -1.98
CA PHE A 127 8.24 14.25 -2.54
C PHE A 127 7.12 14.58 -1.54
N ALA A 128 6.77 13.65 -0.65
CA ALA A 128 5.79 13.89 0.40
C ALA A 128 6.24 14.98 1.38
N ASP A 129 7.54 15.06 1.70
CA ASP A 129 8.11 16.10 2.56
C ASP A 129 7.88 17.53 2.02
N ARG A 130 7.71 17.66 0.70
CA ARG A 130 7.46 18.96 0.06
C ARG A 130 5.98 19.25 -0.15
N HIS A 131 5.25 18.30 -0.72
CA HIS A 131 3.86 18.49 -1.14
C HIS A 131 3.06 17.18 -1.09
N VAL A 132 2.47 16.84 0.07
CA VAL A 132 1.70 15.60 0.28
C VAL A 132 0.59 15.40 -0.75
N ASP A 133 -0.29 16.40 -0.93
CA ASP A 133 -1.45 16.28 -1.83
C ASP A 133 -1.03 16.11 -3.30
N ARG A 134 -0.01 16.87 -3.73
CA ARG A 134 0.50 16.74 -5.11
C ARG A 134 1.14 15.37 -5.34
N THR A 135 1.88 14.85 -4.37
CA THR A 135 2.47 13.50 -4.45
C THR A 135 1.38 12.44 -4.55
N LEU A 136 0.32 12.53 -3.72
CA LEU A 136 -0.82 11.62 -3.79
C LEU A 136 -1.52 11.67 -5.16
N ILE A 137 -1.76 12.86 -5.70
CA ILE A 137 -2.40 13.03 -7.02
C ILE A 137 -1.55 12.38 -8.11
N VAL A 138 -0.25 12.66 -8.15
CA VAL A 138 0.65 12.13 -9.17
C VAL A 138 0.77 10.60 -9.05
N THR A 139 0.95 10.08 -7.84
CA THR A 139 1.11 8.64 -7.63
C THR A 139 -0.17 7.85 -7.94
N LEU A 140 -1.35 8.35 -7.54
CA LEU A 140 -2.63 7.69 -7.86
C LEU A 140 -2.95 7.75 -9.36
N ALA A 141 -2.68 8.88 -10.01
CA ALA A 141 -2.84 9.01 -11.46
C ALA A 141 -1.89 8.07 -12.21
N SER A 142 -0.61 8.03 -11.81
CA SER A 142 0.38 7.11 -12.38
C SER A 142 -0.01 5.65 -12.17
N LEU A 143 -0.44 5.28 -10.95
CA LEU A 143 -0.88 3.93 -10.64
C LEU A 143 -2.06 3.52 -11.52
N SER A 144 -3.07 4.38 -11.66
CA SER A 144 -4.22 4.10 -12.53
C SER A 144 -3.79 3.91 -13.99
N ALA A 145 -2.94 4.79 -14.53
CA ALA A 145 -2.44 4.70 -15.91
C ALA A 145 -1.60 3.43 -16.15
N ILE A 146 -0.71 3.09 -15.21
CA ILE A 146 0.11 1.88 -15.26
C ILE A 146 -0.75 0.62 -15.25
N LEU A 147 -1.78 0.54 -14.40
CA LEU A 147 -2.66 -0.62 -14.32
C LEU A 147 -3.54 -0.75 -15.58
N ILE A 148 -3.96 0.35 -16.21
CA ILE A 148 -4.63 0.32 -17.51
C ILE A 148 -3.67 -0.22 -18.58
N ALA A 149 -2.46 0.32 -18.66
CA ALA A 149 -1.45 -0.14 -19.62
C ALA A 149 -1.11 -1.62 -19.40
N PHE A 150 -1.01 -2.06 -18.14
CA PHE A 150 -0.78 -3.46 -17.79
C PHE A 150 -1.94 -4.36 -18.27
N ALA A 151 -3.19 -3.93 -18.08
CA ALA A 151 -4.36 -4.67 -18.57
C ALA A 151 -4.33 -4.90 -20.09
N LEU A 152 -3.82 -3.91 -20.84
CA LEU A 152 -3.77 -3.96 -22.30
C LEU A 152 -2.57 -4.74 -22.85
N THR A 153 -1.50 -4.87 -22.08
CA THR A 153 -0.22 -5.39 -22.58
C THR A 153 0.30 -6.63 -21.84
N MET A 154 -0.44 -7.14 -20.86
CA MET A 154 0.00 -8.27 -20.01
C MET A 154 0.32 -9.57 -20.76
N SER A 155 -0.16 -9.72 -22.00
CA SER A 155 0.17 -10.86 -22.85
C SER A 155 1.60 -10.81 -23.43
N TYR A 156 2.29 -9.67 -23.33
CA TYR A 156 3.63 -9.48 -23.87
C TYR A 156 4.65 -9.34 -22.74
N ALA A 157 5.67 -10.21 -22.73
CA ALA A 157 6.64 -10.26 -21.63
C ALA A 157 7.45 -8.97 -21.43
N ALA A 158 7.92 -8.33 -22.51
CA ALA A 158 8.76 -7.14 -22.42
C ALA A 158 8.03 -5.91 -21.82
N PRO A 159 6.85 -5.47 -22.32
CA PRO A 159 6.12 -4.40 -21.70
C PRO A 159 5.65 -4.74 -20.28
N THR A 160 5.29 -6.00 -20.01
CA THR A 160 4.93 -6.48 -18.68
C THR A 160 6.06 -6.25 -17.67
N ALA A 161 7.31 -6.56 -18.03
CA ALA A 161 8.46 -6.35 -17.14
C ALA A 161 8.64 -4.88 -16.76
N ILE A 162 8.54 -3.97 -17.73
CA ILE A 162 8.65 -2.53 -17.50
C ILE A 162 7.51 -2.03 -16.61
N LEU A 163 6.29 -2.47 -16.90
CA LEU A 163 5.10 -2.04 -16.15
C LEU A 163 5.06 -2.59 -14.74
N VAL A 164 5.55 -3.80 -14.50
CA VAL A 164 5.68 -4.37 -13.15
C VAL A 164 6.65 -3.55 -12.30
N PHE A 165 7.79 -3.12 -12.84
CA PHE A 165 8.69 -2.21 -12.15
C PHE A 165 8.02 -0.86 -11.85
N ALA A 166 7.44 -0.23 -12.87
CA ALA A 166 6.76 1.06 -12.73
C ALA A 166 5.58 0.99 -11.73
N TRP A 167 4.84 -0.12 -11.75
CA TRP A 167 3.77 -0.38 -10.79
C TRP A 167 4.31 -0.50 -9.36
N GLY A 168 5.44 -1.21 -9.14
CA GLY A 168 6.12 -1.25 -7.84
C GLY A 168 6.47 0.15 -7.35
N VAL A 169 7.06 0.99 -8.23
CA VAL A 169 7.40 2.37 -7.91
C VAL A 169 6.16 3.18 -7.52
N ALA A 170 5.10 3.16 -8.33
CA ALA A 170 3.88 3.91 -8.07
C ALA A 170 3.17 3.45 -6.79
N SER A 171 3.15 2.13 -6.54
CA SER A 171 2.53 1.53 -5.37
C SER A 171 3.16 2.06 -4.07
N PHE A 172 4.49 1.99 -3.93
CA PHE A 172 5.13 2.39 -2.67
C PHE A 172 5.44 3.88 -2.58
N ALA A 173 5.44 4.60 -3.69
CA ALA A 173 5.45 6.07 -3.64
C ALA A 173 4.18 6.64 -2.99
N LEU A 174 3.10 5.86 -2.91
CA LEU A 174 1.84 6.22 -2.27
C LEU A 174 1.90 6.10 -0.73
N VAL A 175 2.74 5.20 -0.19
CA VAL A 175 2.75 4.84 1.24
C VAL A 175 3.18 6.00 2.16
N PRO A 176 4.35 6.67 1.94
CA PRO A 176 4.77 7.76 2.80
C PRO A 176 3.78 8.95 2.86
N PRO A 177 3.25 9.47 1.73
CA PRO A 177 2.31 10.58 1.80
C PRO A 177 0.99 10.23 2.48
N LEU A 178 0.49 8.98 2.35
CA LEU A 178 -0.68 8.52 3.11
C LEU A 178 -0.40 8.53 4.61
N GLN A 179 0.77 8.04 5.03
CA GLN A 179 1.18 8.03 6.43
C GLN A 179 1.28 9.45 6.99
N VAL A 180 1.97 10.36 6.29
CA VAL A 180 2.10 11.76 6.70
C VAL A 180 0.73 12.44 6.83
N ARG A 181 -0.17 12.19 5.87
CA ARG A 181 -1.53 12.75 5.88
C ARG A 181 -2.34 12.30 7.10
N VAL A 182 -2.30 11.01 7.46
CA VAL A 182 -3.02 10.49 8.63
C VAL A 182 -2.44 11.06 9.91
N MET A 183 -1.11 11.10 10.05
CA MET A 183 -0.45 11.68 11.23
C MET A 183 -0.75 13.18 11.39
N ALA A 184 -0.75 13.94 10.29
CA ALA A 184 -1.10 15.34 10.29
C ALA A 184 -2.59 15.59 10.65
N ALA A 185 -3.49 14.71 10.22
CA ALA A 185 -4.91 14.80 10.58
C ALA A 185 -5.18 14.48 12.05
N ALA A 186 -4.33 13.68 12.68
CA ALA A 186 -4.42 13.24 14.07
C ALA A 186 -3.23 13.73 14.91
N ALA A 187 -2.86 15.00 14.78
CA ALA A 187 -1.68 15.58 15.44
C ALA A 187 -1.70 15.44 16.99
N ASP A 188 -2.89 15.33 17.61
CA ASP A 188 -3.07 15.13 19.05
C ASP A 188 -2.77 13.68 19.51
N ALA A 189 -2.73 12.70 18.59
CA ALA A 189 -2.48 11.28 18.88
C ALA A 189 -1.71 10.60 17.72
N PRO A 190 -0.50 11.07 17.34
CA PRO A 190 0.21 10.62 16.13
C PRO A 190 0.63 9.15 16.18
N ASN A 191 1.02 8.64 17.36
CA ASN A 191 1.43 7.25 17.53
C ASN A 191 0.27 6.27 17.32
N LEU A 192 -0.89 6.57 17.91
CA LEU A 192 -2.10 5.78 17.70
C LEU A 192 -2.57 5.85 16.25
N ALA A 193 -2.56 7.05 15.66
CA ALA A 193 -2.92 7.25 14.25
C ALA A 193 -2.01 6.47 13.31
N SER A 194 -0.70 6.43 13.57
CA SER A 194 0.26 5.62 12.81
C SER A 194 -0.07 4.13 12.88
N SER A 195 -0.36 3.61 14.07
CA SER A 195 -0.70 2.19 14.27
C SER A 195 -2.03 1.83 13.58
N VAL A 196 -3.05 2.69 13.71
CA VAL A 196 -4.35 2.48 13.06
C VAL A 196 -4.23 2.59 11.53
N ASN A 197 -3.33 3.45 11.02
CA ASN A 197 -3.07 3.53 9.58
C ASN A 197 -2.48 2.24 9.02
N ILE A 198 -1.63 1.53 9.77
CA ILE A 198 -1.15 0.18 9.37
C ILE A 198 -2.34 -0.78 9.29
N GLY A 199 -3.29 -0.71 10.24
CA GLY A 199 -4.54 -1.45 10.18
C GLY A 199 -5.38 -1.10 8.94
N ALA A 200 -5.47 0.18 8.58
CA ALA A 200 -6.14 0.64 7.37
C ALA A 200 -5.47 0.12 6.09
N PHE A 201 -4.14 0.06 6.03
CA PHE A 201 -3.42 -0.61 4.93
C PHE A 201 -3.81 -2.08 4.81
N ASN A 202 -3.81 -2.83 5.91
CA ASN A 202 -4.18 -4.25 5.90
C ASN A 202 -5.65 -4.46 5.52
N LEU A 203 -6.55 -3.60 5.97
CA LEU A 203 -7.96 -3.62 5.56
C LEU A 203 -8.10 -3.38 4.06
N GLY A 204 -7.36 -2.42 3.50
CA GLY A 204 -7.32 -2.16 2.06
C GLY A 204 -6.74 -3.34 1.29
N ASN A 205 -5.69 -3.99 1.79
CA ASN A 205 -5.13 -5.20 1.18
C ASN A 205 -6.19 -6.30 1.09
N ALA A 206 -6.96 -6.53 2.16
CA ALA A 206 -8.04 -7.50 2.18
C ALA A 206 -9.17 -7.15 1.18
N PHE A 207 -9.59 -5.88 1.12
CA PHE A 207 -10.57 -5.42 0.13
C PHE A 207 -10.05 -5.56 -1.29
N GLY A 208 -8.78 -5.23 -1.56
CA GLY A 208 -8.16 -5.40 -2.86
C GLY A 208 -8.14 -6.86 -3.30
N ALA A 209 -7.71 -7.75 -2.41
CA ALA A 209 -7.70 -9.19 -2.67
C ALA A 209 -9.12 -9.72 -2.94
N ALA A 210 -10.11 -9.31 -2.15
CA ALA A 210 -11.51 -9.70 -2.35
C ALA A 210 -12.07 -9.17 -3.67
N LEU A 211 -11.75 -7.92 -4.03
CA LEU A 211 -12.18 -7.32 -5.30
C LEU A 211 -11.61 -8.08 -6.49
N GLY A 212 -10.29 -8.35 -6.50
CA GLY A 212 -9.64 -9.11 -7.56
C GLY A 212 -10.20 -10.54 -7.67
N GLY A 213 -10.42 -11.22 -6.53
CA GLY A 213 -11.04 -12.53 -6.47
C GLY A 213 -12.47 -12.54 -7.00
N GLY A 214 -13.26 -11.53 -6.65
CA GLY A 214 -14.62 -11.36 -7.16
C GLY A 214 -14.68 -11.18 -8.68
N VAL A 215 -13.74 -10.39 -9.24
CA VAL A 215 -13.61 -10.19 -10.70
C VAL A 215 -13.26 -11.50 -11.41
N ILE A 216 -12.35 -12.29 -10.85
CA ILE A 216 -11.98 -13.61 -11.40
C ILE A 216 -13.15 -14.58 -11.28
N ALA A 217 -13.81 -14.64 -10.14
CA ALA A 217 -14.96 -15.50 -9.91
C ALA A 217 -16.16 -15.18 -10.84
N ALA A 218 -16.32 -13.91 -11.22
CA ALA A 218 -17.30 -13.47 -12.22
C ALA A 218 -16.92 -13.85 -13.67
N GLY A 219 -15.75 -14.44 -13.89
CA GLY A 219 -15.30 -14.87 -15.22
C GLY A 219 -14.80 -13.74 -16.13
N TRP A 220 -14.52 -12.54 -15.61
CA TRP A 220 -14.10 -11.38 -16.42
C TRP A 220 -12.62 -11.42 -16.82
N GLY A 221 -11.87 -12.37 -16.28
CA GLY A 221 -10.46 -12.59 -16.62
C GLY A 221 -9.48 -11.60 -15.98
N TYR A 222 -8.20 -11.84 -16.20
CA TYR A 222 -7.11 -11.06 -15.58
C TYR A 222 -7.01 -9.59 -16.01
N PRO A 223 -7.30 -9.22 -17.28
CA PRO A 223 -7.33 -7.80 -17.64
C PRO A 223 -8.32 -6.98 -16.81
N ALA A 224 -9.48 -7.56 -16.48
CA ALA A 224 -10.48 -6.90 -15.65
C ALA A 224 -10.02 -6.71 -14.20
N VAL A 225 -9.15 -7.59 -13.67
CA VAL A 225 -8.53 -7.40 -12.34
C VAL A 225 -7.67 -6.15 -12.32
N ALA A 226 -6.84 -5.95 -13.36
CA ALA A 226 -6.00 -4.76 -13.48
C ALA A 226 -6.86 -3.48 -13.66
N LEU A 227 -7.92 -3.54 -14.45
CA LEU A 227 -8.86 -2.44 -14.62
C LEU A 227 -9.61 -2.11 -13.32
N ALA A 228 -10.00 -3.12 -12.52
CA ALA A 228 -10.62 -2.91 -11.22
C ALA A 228 -9.66 -2.16 -10.26
N GLY A 229 -8.37 -2.53 -10.23
CA GLY A 229 -7.34 -1.81 -9.51
C GLY A 229 -7.18 -0.36 -10.01
N ALA A 230 -7.18 -0.15 -11.33
CA ALA A 230 -7.11 1.18 -11.94
C ALA A 230 -8.30 2.07 -11.55
N VAL A 231 -9.52 1.53 -11.58
CA VAL A 231 -10.74 2.23 -11.15
C VAL A 231 -10.66 2.60 -9.67
N THR A 232 -10.21 1.66 -8.82
CA THR A 232 -10.04 1.92 -7.39
C THR A 232 -9.02 3.04 -7.14
N SER A 233 -7.90 3.04 -7.89
CA SER A 233 -6.91 4.13 -7.84
C SER A 233 -7.49 5.46 -8.30
N ALA A 234 -8.30 5.47 -9.37
CA ALA A 234 -8.98 6.66 -9.87
C ALA A 234 -10.00 7.23 -8.86
N ILE A 235 -10.71 6.37 -8.13
CA ILE A 235 -11.59 6.79 -7.02
C ILE A 235 -10.77 7.50 -5.94
N GLY A 236 -9.62 6.93 -5.55
CA GLY A 236 -8.67 7.57 -4.62
C GLY A 236 -8.18 8.92 -5.13
N LEU A 237 -7.83 9.02 -6.41
CA LEU A 237 -7.41 10.27 -7.06
C LEU A 237 -8.49 11.35 -6.95
N VAL A 238 -9.73 11.02 -7.30
CA VAL A 238 -10.86 11.95 -7.19
C VAL A 238 -11.07 12.39 -5.73
N ALA A 239 -10.98 11.46 -4.78
CA ALA A 239 -11.11 11.78 -3.36
C ALA A 239 -10.05 12.78 -2.87
N VAL A 240 -8.77 12.60 -3.29
CA VAL A 240 -7.68 13.54 -2.96
C VAL A 240 -7.94 14.90 -3.60
N MET A 241 -8.30 14.95 -4.87
CA MET A 241 -8.58 16.21 -5.58
C MET A 241 -9.71 17.00 -4.95
N LEU A 242 -10.79 16.33 -4.54
CA LEU A 242 -11.91 16.98 -3.84
C LEU A 242 -11.51 17.50 -2.45
N ALA A 243 -10.67 16.73 -1.72
CA ALA A 243 -10.17 17.15 -0.42
C ALA A 243 -9.22 18.36 -0.55
N ALA A 244 -8.31 18.36 -1.53
CA ALA A 244 -7.39 19.47 -1.79
C ALA A 244 -8.13 20.78 -2.14
N LYS A 245 -9.18 20.69 -2.96
CA LYS A 245 -10.04 21.87 -3.30
C LYS A 245 -10.71 22.47 -2.06
N ARG A 246 -11.14 21.66 -1.11
CA ARG A 246 -11.78 22.16 0.14
C ARG A 246 -10.80 22.92 1.02
N HIS A 247 -9.51 22.59 0.99
CA HIS A 247 -8.48 23.31 1.74
C HIS A 247 -8.05 24.63 1.08
N SER A 248 -8.25 24.80 -0.22
CA SER A 248 -7.89 26.01 -0.97
C SER A 248 -9.00 27.09 -0.96
N LEU A 249 -10.22 26.78 -0.52
CA LEU A 249 -11.29 27.78 -0.40
C LEU A 249 -11.05 28.61 0.87
N PRO A 250 -10.94 29.95 0.78
CA PRO A 250 -10.80 30.81 1.95
C PRO A 250 -12.02 30.63 2.86
N ALA A 251 -11.77 30.44 4.17
CA ALA A 251 -12.83 30.41 5.16
C ALA A 251 -13.72 31.64 4.97
N ARG A 252 -15.00 31.44 4.67
CA ARG A 252 -15.98 32.52 4.65
C ARG A 252 -15.88 33.22 6.01
N ARG A 253 -15.35 34.45 6.03
CA ARG A 253 -15.42 35.31 7.22
C ARG A 253 -16.89 35.41 7.57
N PRO A 254 -17.29 35.16 8.84
CA PRO A 254 -18.63 35.51 9.23
C PRO A 254 -18.78 37.03 9.07
N CYS A 255 -19.79 37.45 8.30
CA CYS A 255 -20.19 38.85 8.29
C CYS A 255 -20.43 39.29 9.72
N SER A 256 -19.56 40.15 10.25
CA SER A 256 -19.85 40.92 11.45
C SER A 256 -21.03 41.82 11.07
N ALA A 257 -22.22 41.44 11.52
CA ALA A 257 -23.35 42.33 11.55
C ALA A 257 -23.01 43.47 12.54
N ILE A 258 -23.00 44.68 12.00
CA ILE A 258 -22.98 45.95 12.73
C ILE A 258 -24.35 46.14 13.39
#